data_eefedb047e32e7a462968da75a7cde0d
#
_entry.id   eefedb047e32e7a462968da75a7cde0d
#
_cell.length_a   1.000
_cell.length_b   1.000
_cell.length_c   1.000
_cell.angle_alpha   90.00
_cell.angle_beta   90.00
_cell.angle_gamma   90.00
#
_symmetry.space_group_name_H-M   'P 1'
#
loop_
_entity.id
_entity.type
_entity.pdbx_description
1 polymer ?
#
loop_
_entity_poly.entity_id
_entity_poly.type
_entity_poly.pdbx_seq_one_letter_code
_entity_poly.pdbx_strand_id
1 'polypeptide(L)'
;MQHYALERWHQFIKSPDEKVLWDLLHPDAVFESPVVHTPQRGRDITFKYLASAGSVLGGPGFKYLGEWRNENGAVLEFENEVEGIKINGVDIITFSDDGRQITHFKVMVRPLKAVNMVHQKMGEMLQRLKPA
;
A
#
# COMPACT_ATOMS: atom_id res chain seq x y z
N MET A 1 12.21 -20.60 2.03
CA MET A 1 10.98 -19.79 1.99
C MET A 1 11.08 -18.80 0.84
N GLN A 2 10.14 -18.87 -0.07
CA GLN A 2 10.13 -17.97 -1.22
C GLN A 2 9.24 -16.77 -0.97
N HIS A 3 9.77 -15.58 -1.24
CA HIS A 3 9.03 -14.34 -1.08
C HIS A 3 8.87 -13.63 -2.42
N TYR A 4 8.34 -14.37 -3.40
CA TYR A 4 8.15 -13.85 -4.75
C TYR A 4 7.33 -12.56 -4.77
N ALA A 5 6.17 -12.58 -4.08
CA ALA A 5 5.29 -11.41 -4.04
C ALA A 5 5.98 -10.21 -3.37
N LEU A 6 6.75 -10.46 -2.31
CA LEU A 6 7.47 -9.39 -1.62
C LEU A 6 8.55 -8.77 -2.51
N GLU A 7 9.29 -9.59 -3.24
CA GLU A 7 10.29 -9.10 -4.18
C GLU A 7 9.65 -8.27 -5.29
N ARG A 8 8.52 -8.74 -5.82
CA ARG A 8 7.77 -8.01 -6.84
C ARG A 8 7.24 -6.69 -6.29
N TRP A 9 6.79 -6.68 -5.04
CA TRP A 9 6.35 -5.43 -4.39
C TRP A 9 7.49 -4.42 -4.31
N HIS A 10 8.70 -4.86 -3.89
CA HIS A 10 9.85 -3.98 -3.83
C HIS A 10 10.23 -3.44 -5.21
N GLN A 11 10.15 -4.26 -6.25
CA GLN A 11 10.39 -3.81 -7.62
C GLN A 11 9.36 -2.77 -8.05
N PHE A 12 8.08 -3.00 -7.70
CA PHE A 12 7.01 -2.06 -8.00
C PHE A 12 7.25 -0.69 -7.34
N ILE A 13 7.72 -0.68 -6.09
CA ILE A 13 8.01 0.56 -5.39
C ILE A 13 9.13 1.34 -6.11
N LYS A 14 10.13 0.65 -6.63
CA LYS A 14 11.25 1.28 -7.35
C LYS A 14 10.84 1.78 -8.74
N SER A 15 10.00 1.02 -9.43
CA SER A 15 9.57 1.32 -10.79
C SER A 15 8.08 1.04 -10.91
N PRO A 16 7.22 1.97 -10.48
CA PRO A 16 5.78 1.76 -10.48
C PRO A 16 5.24 1.44 -11.88
N ASP A 17 4.46 0.38 -11.96
CA ASP A 17 3.81 -0.10 -13.17
C ASP A 17 2.46 -0.69 -12.77
N GLU A 18 1.38 -0.10 -13.26
CA GLU A 18 0.03 -0.50 -12.88
C GLU A 18 -0.27 -1.96 -13.22
N LYS A 19 0.27 -2.46 -14.34
CA LYS A 19 0.07 -3.87 -14.71
C LYS A 19 0.74 -4.81 -13.71
N VAL A 20 1.93 -4.47 -13.25
CA VAL A 20 2.66 -5.24 -12.24
C VAL A 20 1.85 -5.28 -10.95
N LEU A 21 1.32 -4.13 -10.52
CA LEU A 21 0.49 -4.06 -9.33
C LEU A 21 -0.76 -4.91 -9.47
N TRP A 22 -1.47 -4.78 -10.59
CA TRP A 22 -2.68 -5.56 -10.83
C TRP A 22 -2.42 -7.05 -10.76
N ASP A 23 -1.37 -7.53 -11.45
CA ASP A 23 -1.03 -8.95 -11.47
C ASP A 23 -0.58 -9.47 -10.11
N LEU A 24 -0.01 -8.59 -9.29
CA LEU A 24 0.46 -8.95 -7.95
C LEU A 24 -0.69 -9.15 -6.97
N LEU A 25 -1.84 -8.53 -7.22
CA LEU A 25 -2.99 -8.62 -6.33
C LEU A 25 -3.85 -9.85 -6.63
N HIS A 26 -4.18 -10.60 -5.58
CA HIS A 26 -5.12 -11.72 -5.68
C HIS A 26 -6.51 -11.20 -6.05
N PRO A 27 -7.35 -11.95 -6.81
CA PRO A 27 -8.71 -11.53 -7.12
C PRO A 27 -9.56 -11.17 -5.90
N ASP A 28 -9.31 -11.81 -4.76
CA ASP A 28 -10.03 -11.54 -3.52
C ASP A 28 -9.24 -10.66 -2.54
N ALA A 29 -8.26 -9.91 -3.04
CA ALA A 29 -7.41 -9.07 -2.20
C ALA A 29 -8.24 -8.06 -1.40
N VAL A 30 -7.78 -7.78 -0.17
CA VAL A 30 -8.43 -6.84 0.74
C VAL A 30 -7.45 -5.74 1.11
N PHE A 31 -7.91 -4.50 1.10
CA PHE A 31 -7.13 -3.36 1.55
C PHE A 31 -7.75 -2.75 2.80
N GLU A 32 -6.92 -2.45 3.80
CA GLU A 32 -7.33 -1.70 4.99
C GLU A 32 -6.55 -0.40 5.07
N SER A 33 -7.29 0.70 5.01
CA SER A 33 -6.76 2.06 5.01
C SER A 33 -6.40 2.51 6.44
N PRO A 34 -5.43 3.42 6.60
CA PRO A 34 -5.15 4.00 7.91
C PRO A 34 -6.23 4.97 8.39
N VAL A 35 -7.16 5.37 7.52
CA VAL A 35 -8.16 6.39 7.85
C VAL A 35 -9.60 5.87 7.82
N VAL A 36 -9.86 4.73 7.17
CA VAL A 36 -11.20 4.16 7.08
C VAL A 36 -11.17 2.77 7.69
N HIS A 37 -12.00 2.54 8.72
CA HIS A 37 -11.99 1.26 9.42
C HIS A 37 -12.53 0.10 8.58
N THR A 38 -13.51 0.36 7.71
CA THR A 38 -14.13 -0.68 6.89
C THR A 38 -13.16 -1.23 5.85
N PRO A 39 -12.89 -2.54 5.85
CA PRO A 39 -12.01 -3.14 4.83
C PRO A 39 -12.58 -2.97 3.43
N GLN A 40 -11.72 -2.72 2.46
CA GLN A 40 -12.09 -2.62 1.06
C GLN A 40 -11.81 -3.97 0.40
N ARG A 41 -12.86 -4.66 -0.03
CA ARG A 41 -12.75 -6.04 -0.50
C ARG A 41 -12.82 -6.15 -2.00
N GLY A 42 -11.87 -6.87 -2.57
CA GLY A 42 -11.79 -7.16 -3.98
C GLY A 42 -10.58 -6.50 -4.64
N ARG A 43 -10.15 -7.08 -5.75
CA ARG A 43 -8.96 -6.65 -6.49
C ARG A 43 -9.11 -5.24 -7.04
N ASP A 44 -10.26 -4.92 -7.62
CA ASP A 44 -10.49 -3.60 -8.23
C ASP A 44 -10.31 -2.47 -7.23
N ILE A 45 -10.98 -2.58 -6.08
CA ILE A 45 -10.93 -1.52 -5.08
C ILE A 45 -9.56 -1.49 -4.41
N THR A 46 -8.95 -2.64 -4.16
CA THR A 46 -7.62 -2.73 -3.58
C THR A 46 -6.60 -2.06 -4.51
N PHE A 47 -6.69 -2.34 -5.81
CA PHE A 47 -5.82 -1.72 -6.81
C PHE A 47 -5.95 -0.19 -6.78
N LYS A 48 -7.18 0.33 -6.75
CA LYS A 48 -7.42 1.77 -6.74
C LYS A 48 -6.78 2.43 -5.50
N TYR A 49 -6.96 1.81 -4.33
CA TYR A 49 -6.39 2.35 -3.10
C TYR A 49 -4.85 2.32 -3.12
N LEU A 50 -4.25 1.23 -3.57
CA LEU A 50 -2.81 1.12 -3.61
C LEU A 50 -2.18 2.05 -4.65
N ALA A 51 -2.79 2.18 -5.81
CA ALA A 51 -2.33 3.11 -6.83
C ALA A 51 -2.42 4.56 -6.33
N SER A 52 -3.52 4.89 -5.66
CA SER A 52 -3.72 6.23 -5.09
C SER A 52 -2.72 6.49 -3.96
N ALA A 53 -2.51 5.50 -3.09
CA ALA A 53 -1.54 5.62 -2.00
C ALA A 53 -0.12 5.82 -2.55
N GLY A 54 0.21 5.15 -3.64
CA GLY A 54 1.49 5.35 -4.30
C GLY A 54 1.70 6.78 -4.79
N SER A 55 0.63 7.40 -5.29
CA SER A 55 0.69 8.80 -5.73
C SER A 55 0.79 9.77 -4.55
N VAL A 56 0.14 9.46 -3.43
CA VAL A 56 0.09 10.33 -2.25
C VAL A 56 1.34 10.19 -1.38
N LEU A 57 1.76 8.95 -1.12
CA LEU A 57 2.83 8.63 -0.18
C LEU A 57 4.17 8.32 -0.83
N GLY A 58 4.19 8.01 -2.11
CA GLY A 58 5.42 7.69 -2.82
C GLY A 58 6.21 8.91 -3.21
N GLY A 59 7.20 8.71 -4.07
CA GLY A 59 8.04 9.78 -4.57
C GLY A 59 9.45 9.69 -4.02
N PRO A 60 10.31 10.69 -4.34
CA PRO A 60 11.74 10.59 -4.06
C PRO A 60 12.12 10.45 -2.59
N GLY A 61 11.28 10.95 -1.68
CA GLY A 61 11.56 10.89 -0.25
C GLY A 61 11.10 9.63 0.44
N PHE A 62 10.32 8.79 -0.26
CA PHE A 62 9.79 7.56 0.34
C PHE A 62 10.91 6.52 0.49
N LYS A 63 10.96 5.91 1.68
CA LYS A 63 11.90 4.79 1.87
C LYS A 63 11.40 3.84 2.94
N TYR A 64 11.74 2.57 2.78
CA TYR A 64 11.52 1.58 3.81
C TYR A 64 12.68 1.59 4.79
N LEU A 65 12.36 1.55 6.09
CA LEU A 65 13.34 1.59 7.18
C LEU A 65 13.65 0.20 7.73
N GLY A 66 12.69 -0.71 7.67
CA GLY A 66 12.87 -2.04 8.20
C GLY A 66 11.84 -3.01 7.67
N GLU A 67 12.14 -4.29 7.78
CA GLU A 67 11.31 -5.35 7.25
C GLU A 67 11.35 -6.55 8.16
N TRP A 68 10.16 -7.06 8.52
CA TRP A 68 10.00 -8.25 9.33
C TRP A 68 9.15 -9.24 8.56
N ARG A 69 9.61 -10.48 8.40
CA ARG A 69 8.97 -11.48 7.54
C ARG A 69 8.66 -12.75 8.30
N ASN A 70 7.56 -13.40 7.92
CA ASN A 70 7.28 -14.77 8.30
C ASN A 70 6.82 -15.53 7.05
N GLU A 71 6.34 -16.76 7.22
CA GLU A 71 5.92 -17.61 6.09
C GLU A 71 4.77 -16.99 5.30
N ASN A 72 3.90 -16.23 5.96
CA ASN A 72 2.64 -15.79 5.37
C ASN A 72 2.65 -14.33 4.96
N GLY A 73 3.65 -13.56 5.36
CA GLY A 73 3.62 -12.13 5.06
C GLY A 73 4.83 -11.35 5.53
N ALA A 74 4.69 -10.04 5.50
CA ALA A 74 5.75 -9.14 5.90
C ALA A 74 5.17 -7.86 6.49
N VAL A 75 5.95 -7.22 7.36
CA VAL A 75 5.67 -5.87 7.86
C VAL A 75 6.83 -5.00 7.41
N LEU A 76 6.53 -3.93 6.69
CA LEU A 76 7.51 -2.99 6.15
C LEU A 76 7.29 -1.63 6.77
N GLU A 77 8.26 -1.15 7.54
CA GLU A 77 8.18 0.20 8.09
C GLU A 77 8.69 1.20 7.06
N PHE A 78 7.96 2.31 6.87
CA PHE A 78 8.36 3.34 5.91
C PHE A 78 8.35 4.73 6.52
N GLU A 79 9.04 5.65 5.84
CA GLU A 79 8.94 7.06 6.14
C GLU A 79 8.93 7.88 4.85
N ASN A 80 8.37 9.06 4.95
CA ASN A 80 8.40 10.07 3.88
C ASN A 80 8.09 11.43 4.49
N GLU A 81 8.27 12.48 3.69
CA GLU A 81 7.83 13.82 4.04
C GLU A 81 7.06 14.37 2.84
N VAL A 82 5.81 14.78 3.07
CA VAL A 82 4.94 15.29 2.02
C VAL A 82 4.45 16.65 2.46
N GLU A 83 4.74 17.67 1.65
CA GLU A 83 4.35 19.07 1.95
C GLU A 83 4.76 19.50 3.35
N GLY A 84 5.98 19.12 3.75
CA GLY A 84 6.53 19.46 5.06
C GLY A 84 6.04 18.62 6.22
N ILE A 85 5.14 17.67 5.97
CA ILE A 85 4.60 16.79 7.02
C ILE A 85 5.36 15.47 6.99
N LYS A 86 6.00 15.14 8.11
CA LYS A 86 6.71 13.87 8.25
C LYS A 86 5.73 12.74 8.51
N ILE A 87 5.91 11.66 7.78
CA ILE A 87 5.03 10.49 7.81
C ILE A 87 5.85 9.27 8.18
N ASN A 88 5.36 8.49 9.13
CA ASN A 88 5.93 7.20 9.45
C ASN A 88 4.79 6.18 9.50
N GLY A 89 5.01 5.01 8.94
CA GLY A 89 3.95 4.01 8.94
C GLY A 89 4.48 2.61 8.71
N VAL A 90 3.55 1.67 8.62
CA VAL A 90 3.85 0.29 8.30
C VAL A 90 2.86 -0.24 7.27
N ASP A 91 3.38 -1.03 6.35
CA ASP A 91 2.59 -1.85 5.44
C ASP A 91 2.61 -3.27 6.00
N ILE A 92 1.43 -3.81 6.31
CA ILE A 92 1.27 -5.19 6.77
C ILE A 92 0.70 -5.98 5.60
N ILE A 93 1.51 -6.86 5.03
CA ILE A 93 1.18 -7.54 3.76
C ILE A 93 1.07 -9.04 4.01
N THR A 94 -0.04 -9.63 3.56
CA THR A 94 -0.23 -11.08 3.60
C THR A 94 -0.20 -11.62 2.17
N PHE A 95 0.46 -12.75 1.99
CA PHE A 95 0.62 -13.38 0.68
C PHE A 95 -0.27 -14.60 0.53
N SER A 96 -0.59 -14.95 -0.72
CA SER A 96 -1.29 -16.19 -1.03
C SER A 96 -0.43 -17.40 -0.64
N ASP A 97 -1.07 -18.58 -0.52
CA ASP A 97 -0.39 -19.79 -0.08
C ASP A 97 0.81 -20.15 -0.95
N ASP A 98 0.73 -19.84 -2.25
CA ASP A 98 1.84 -20.10 -3.17
C ASP A 98 2.90 -18.99 -3.15
N GLY A 99 2.70 -17.94 -2.35
CA GLY A 99 3.65 -16.84 -2.20
C GLY A 99 3.74 -15.90 -3.39
N ARG A 100 2.84 -16.00 -4.35
CA ARG A 100 2.95 -15.27 -5.61
C ARG A 100 2.11 -14.00 -5.68
N GLN A 101 1.06 -13.90 -4.86
CA GLN A 101 0.15 -12.75 -4.89
C GLN A 101 -0.12 -12.22 -3.49
N ILE A 102 -0.54 -10.96 -3.42
CA ILE A 102 -0.93 -10.30 -2.18
C ILE A 102 -2.42 -10.53 -1.97
N THR A 103 -2.78 -11.08 -0.81
CA THR A 103 -4.17 -11.32 -0.43
C THR A 103 -4.71 -10.27 0.53
N HIS A 104 -3.85 -9.58 1.27
CA HIS A 104 -4.27 -8.58 2.24
C HIS A 104 -3.18 -7.53 2.38
N PHE A 105 -3.58 -6.26 2.38
CA PHE A 105 -2.66 -5.14 2.52
C PHE A 105 -3.26 -4.14 3.50
N LYS A 106 -2.63 -3.98 4.66
CA LYS A 106 -3.08 -3.06 5.69
C LYS A 106 -2.02 -2.00 5.92
N VAL A 107 -2.43 -0.75 5.99
CA VAL A 107 -1.51 0.38 6.20
C VAL A 107 -1.87 1.10 7.49
N MET A 108 -0.86 1.35 8.32
CA MET A 108 -0.99 2.18 9.52
C MET A 108 -0.03 3.35 9.40
N VAL A 109 -0.47 4.54 9.83
CA VAL A 109 0.28 5.78 9.65
C VAL A 109 0.25 6.60 10.94
N ARG A 110 1.36 7.22 11.25
CA ARG A 110 1.47 8.20 12.33
C ARG A 110 2.23 9.43 11.85
N PRO A 111 2.18 10.60 12.51
CA PRO A 111 1.26 10.99 13.60
C PRO A 111 -0.10 11.45 13.07
N LEU A 112 -0.97 11.95 13.95
CA LEU A 112 -2.31 12.41 13.56
C LEU A 112 -2.28 13.39 12.38
N LYS A 113 -1.34 14.33 12.38
CA LYS A 113 -1.19 15.30 11.30
C LYS A 113 -0.99 14.61 9.94
N ALA A 114 -0.18 13.54 9.92
CA ALA A 114 0.02 12.76 8.70
C ALA A 114 -1.24 12.00 8.31
N VAL A 115 -1.96 11.43 9.29
CA VAL A 115 -3.23 10.74 9.02
C VAL A 115 -4.24 11.69 8.38
N ASN A 116 -4.37 12.90 8.91
CA ASN A 116 -5.29 13.90 8.35
C ASN A 116 -4.92 14.28 6.92
N MET A 117 -3.64 14.47 6.65
CA MET A 117 -3.16 14.80 5.31
C MET A 117 -3.43 13.66 4.33
N VAL A 118 -3.15 12.42 4.74
CA VAL A 118 -3.39 11.23 3.93
C VAL A 118 -4.89 11.11 3.62
N HIS A 119 -5.74 11.32 4.63
CA HIS A 119 -7.19 11.26 4.45
C HIS A 119 -7.64 12.24 3.36
N GLN A 120 -7.19 13.49 3.45
CA GLN A 120 -7.57 14.52 2.48
C GLN A 120 -7.09 14.17 1.07
N LYS A 121 -5.80 13.82 0.94
CA LYS A 121 -5.22 13.55 -0.38
C LYS A 121 -5.76 12.27 -1.01
N MET A 122 -5.98 11.23 -0.22
CA MET A 122 -6.58 9.99 -0.71
C MET A 122 -8.00 10.24 -1.18
N GLY A 123 -8.76 11.03 -0.43
CA GLY A 123 -10.13 11.40 -0.83
C GLY A 123 -10.14 12.11 -2.18
N GLU A 124 -9.23 13.05 -2.40
CA GLU A 124 -9.10 13.76 -3.67
C GLU A 124 -8.75 12.80 -4.82
N MET A 125 -7.77 11.90 -4.60
CA MET A 125 -7.34 10.95 -5.62
C MET A 125 -8.45 9.97 -5.99
N LEU A 126 -9.15 9.42 -5.00
CA LEU A 126 -10.23 8.47 -5.24
C LEU A 126 -11.39 9.13 -5.97
N GLN A 127 -11.64 10.41 -5.70
CA GLN A 127 -12.68 11.17 -6.39
C GLN A 127 -12.36 11.32 -7.88
N ARG A 128 -11.08 11.53 -8.22
CA ARG A 128 -10.63 11.61 -9.62
C ARG A 128 -10.77 10.30 -10.37
N LEU A 129 -10.73 9.17 -9.66
CA LEU A 129 -10.83 7.84 -10.26
C LEU A 129 -12.26 7.36 -10.41
N LYS A 130 -13.26 8.10 -9.90
CA LYS A 130 -14.65 7.73 -10.09
C LYS A 130 -15.07 8.00 -11.52
N PRO A 131 -15.89 7.10 -12.11
CA PRO A 131 -16.50 7.37 -13.41
C PRO A 131 -17.34 8.64 -13.35
N ALA A 132 -17.31 9.40 -14.41
CA ALA A 132 -18.07 10.63 -14.51
C ALA A 132 -19.58 10.36 -14.46
#